data_7267be82a7d8e01077e65f673b3f1ba7
#
_entry.id   7267be82a7d8e01077e65f673b3f1ba7
#
_cell.length_a   1.000
_cell.length_b   1.000
_cell.length_c   1.000
_cell.angle_alpha   90.00
_cell.angle_beta   90.00
_cell.angle_gamma   90.00
#
_symmetry.space_group_name_H-M   'P 1'
#
loop_
_entity.id
_entity.type
_entity.pdbx_description
1 polymer ?
#
loop_
_entity_poly.entity_id
_entity_poly.type
_entity_poly.pdbx_seq_one_letter_code
_entity_poly.pdbx_strand_id
1 'polypeptide(L)'
;MNNLFATQRVFNADISSWDVSNVTTMSNMFIYCDVFNQPLNDWDVSNVTDMSFMFTYAYAFNQPLDNWDVSNVVYMQWMFVDASAFNQDISMWDVSNSIAMGRMFQGARTFNQDISSWNVSKVFDLGYMFLNASSFNQDINEWDVSNVEFMAGTFWGATAFNQPLNNWDVSKVKNFSYAFKSATAFNQPLNSWDVSNVTNMSSMFFYASSFNQDISSWDVSTVTQMVRMFYNANTFNQDISSWNVSSVEDMNLMLDNSDFSISNYDVALINWSQQAVQPEVKLGALGINYCDGADARQNLIDTHGWVITDAGLDCSTASVEDQNQLNITIYPNPSSDRVYIEGNYSQLKVVVYDILGKQVINESITNSIDISQLEKGVYILQLSDGAKLTTERILKN
;
A
#
# COMPACT_ATOMS: atom_id res chain seq x y z
N MET A 1 -3.26 -23.29 -33.30
CA MET A 1 -4.04 -22.24 -34.03
C MET A 1 -3.46 -20.83 -33.77
N ASN A 2 -2.16 -20.74 -33.62
CA ASN A 2 -1.48 -19.48 -33.33
C ASN A 2 -1.76 -18.41 -34.42
N ASN A 3 -2.15 -17.17 -34.02
CA ASN A 3 -2.44 -16.03 -34.89
C ASN A 3 -3.55 -16.23 -35.95
N LEU A 4 -4.43 -17.23 -35.84
CA LEU A 4 -5.34 -17.64 -36.94
C LEU A 4 -6.24 -16.48 -37.44
N PHE A 5 -6.83 -15.70 -36.52
CA PHE A 5 -7.66 -14.55 -36.81
C PHE A 5 -7.03 -13.21 -36.41
N ALA A 6 -5.72 -13.22 -36.12
CA ALA A 6 -5.03 -12.03 -35.63
C ALA A 6 -5.31 -10.81 -36.52
N THR A 7 -5.68 -9.69 -35.89
CA THR A 7 -5.98 -8.40 -36.53
C THR A 7 -7.22 -8.37 -37.43
N GLN A 8 -8.03 -9.42 -37.43
CA GLN A 8 -9.29 -9.44 -38.20
C GLN A 8 -10.40 -8.70 -37.42
N ARG A 9 -10.33 -7.38 -37.39
CA ARG A 9 -11.14 -6.50 -36.53
C ARG A 9 -12.66 -6.68 -36.64
N VAL A 10 -13.15 -7.14 -37.79
CA VAL A 10 -14.58 -7.38 -38.04
C VAL A 10 -14.96 -8.85 -38.01
N PHE A 11 -14.04 -9.74 -37.66
CA PHE A 11 -14.32 -11.15 -37.58
C PHE A 11 -15.29 -11.45 -36.45
N ASN A 12 -16.42 -12.07 -36.77
CA ASN A 12 -17.42 -12.55 -35.79
C ASN A 12 -18.23 -13.75 -36.37
N ALA A 13 -17.58 -14.61 -37.16
CA ALA A 13 -18.24 -15.81 -37.65
C ALA A 13 -18.35 -16.85 -36.52
N ASP A 14 -19.45 -17.62 -36.55
CA ASP A 14 -19.66 -18.74 -35.65
C ASP A 14 -18.67 -19.87 -36.00
N ILE A 15 -17.84 -20.23 -35.04
CA ILE A 15 -16.83 -21.29 -35.11
C ILE A 15 -16.98 -22.28 -33.96
N SER A 16 -18.13 -22.26 -33.27
CA SER A 16 -18.40 -23.11 -32.10
C SER A 16 -18.28 -24.59 -32.39
N SER A 17 -18.60 -25.00 -33.62
CA SER A 17 -18.54 -26.43 -34.05
C SER A 17 -17.14 -26.92 -34.45
N TRP A 18 -16.10 -26.09 -34.31
CA TRP A 18 -14.75 -26.53 -34.67
C TRP A 18 -14.21 -27.55 -33.69
N ASP A 19 -13.61 -28.62 -34.21
CA ASP A 19 -12.82 -29.57 -33.41
C ASP A 19 -11.42 -28.95 -33.16
N VAL A 20 -11.17 -28.57 -31.93
CA VAL A 20 -9.89 -27.96 -31.48
C VAL A 20 -9.13 -28.91 -30.54
N SER A 21 -9.62 -30.14 -30.33
CA SER A 21 -9.09 -31.11 -29.36
C SER A 21 -7.61 -31.44 -29.52
N ASN A 22 -7.05 -31.27 -30.71
CA ASN A 22 -5.63 -31.50 -31.00
C ASN A 22 -4.77 -30.23 -30.97
N VAL A 23 -5.34 -29.10 -30.58
CA VAL A 23 -4.62 -27.81 -30.57
C VAL A 23 -3.81 -27.68 -29.30
N THR A 24 -2.53 -27.38 -29.45
CA THR A 24 -1.61 -27.19 -28.32
C THR A 24 -1.28 -25.72 -28.02
N THR A 25 -1.54 -24.79 -28.96
CA THR A 25 -1.37 -23.35 -28.77
C THR A 25 -2.47 -22.56 -29.46
N MET A 26 -3.03 -21.58 -28.72
CA MET A 26 -4.03 -20.61 -29.20
C MET A 26 -3.52 -19.18 -29.06
N SER A 27 -2.21 -18.99 -28.88
CA SER A 27 -1.59 -17.68 -28.68
C SER A 27 -1.97 -16.72 -29.81
N ASN A 28 -2.38 -15.49 -29.46
CA ASN A 28 -2.80 -14.43 -30.37
C ASN A 28 -3.99 -14.77 -31.29
N MET A 29 -4.77 -15.83 -31.00
CA MET A 29 -5.77 -16.32 -31.98
C MET A 29 -6.80 -15.26 -32.36
N PHE A 30 -7.30 -14.48 -31.42
CA PHE A 30 -8.28 -13.41 -31.61
C PHE A 30 -7.74 -12.01 -31.30
N ILE A 31 -6.42 -11.85 -31.29
CA ILE A 31 -5.83 -10.52 -31.02
C ILE A 31 -6.33 -9.47 -32.02
N TYR A 32 -6.84 -8.34 -31.51
CA TYR A 32 -7.50 -7.29 -32.32
C TYR A 32 -8.73 -7.76 -33.12
N CYS A 33 -9.47 -8.77 -32.65
CA CYS A 33 -10.78 -9.11 -33.17
C CYS A 33 -11.85 -8.30 -32.43
N ASP A 34 -11.96 -7.01 -32.76
CA ASP A 34 -12.67 -5.99 -31.99
C ASP A 34 -14.14 -6.35 -31.66
N VAL A 35 -14.82 -7.06 -32.58
CA VAL A 35 -16.25 -7.40 -32.49
C VAL A 35 -16.52 -8.86 -32.23
N PHE A 36 -15.47 -9.67 -32.08
CA PHE A 36 -15.63 -11.10 -31.86
C PHE A 36 -16.34 -11.38 -30.53
N ASN A 37 -17.48 -12.09 -30.60
CA ASN A 37 -18.27 -12.49 -29.45
C ASN A 37 -19.10 -13.74 -29.73
N GLN A 38 -18.49 -14.77 -30.31
CA GLN A 38 -19.16 -16.06 -30.59
C GLN A 38 -18.88 -17.06 -29.47
N PRO A 39 -19.81 -18.02 -29.22
CA PRO A 39 -19.66 -19.01 -28.18
C PRO A 39 -18.47 -19.96 -28.46
N LEU A 40 -17.67 -20.19 -27.43
CA LEU A 40 -16.50 -21.08 -27.49
C LEU A 40 -16.52 -22.11 -26.35
N ASN A 41 -17.57 -22.14 -25.52
CA ASN A 41 -17.60 -22.91 -24.29
C ASN A 41 -17.50 -24.44 -24.49
N ASP A 42 -17.91 -24.94 -25.67
CA ASP A 42 -17.88 -26.36 -26.00
C ASP A 42 -16.55 -26.80 -26.65
N TRP A 43 -15.57 -25.87 -26.77
CA TRP A 43 -14.26 -26.26 -27.28
C TRP A 43 -13.48 -27.10 -26.27
N ASP A 44 -12.98 -28.26 -26.70
CA ASP A 44 -12.01 -29.04 -25.93
C ASP A 44 -10.62 -28.41 -26.02
N VAL A 45 -10.25 -27.65 -24.99
CA VAL A 45 -8.95 -26.96 -24.90
C VAL A 45 -7.95 -27.67 -24.01
N SER A 46 -8.27 -28.92 -23.58
CA SER A 46 -7.48 -29.66 -22.59
C SER A 46 -6.04 -29.95 -23.01
N ASN A 47 -5.72 -29.89 -24.29
CA ASN A 47 -4.34 -30.05 -24.80
C ASN A 47 -3.60 -28.73 -25.00
N VAL A 48 -4.23 -27.57 -24.72
CA VAL A 48 -3.60 -26.26 -24.93
C VAL A 48 -2.65 -25.93 -23.78
N THR A 49 -1.44 -25.54 -24.14
CA THR A 49 -0.41 -25.13 -23.18
C THR A 49 -0.08 -23.63 -23.20
N ASP A 50 -0.51 -22.93 -24.28
CA ASP A 50 -0.24 -21.50 -24.45
C ASP A 50 -1.50 -20.78 -24.99
N MET A 51 -2.06 -19.91 -24.12
CA MET A 51 -3.19 -19.02 -24.43
C MET A 51 -2.79 -17.55 -24.38
N SER A 52 -1.48 -17.27 -24.40
CA SER A 52 -1.00 -15.89 -24.30
C SER A 52 -1.59 -15.00 -25.40
N PHE A 53 -2.02 -13.78 -25.03
CA PHE A 53 -2.61 -12.77 -25.94
C PHE A 53 -3.91 -13.20 -26.66
N MET A 54 -4.56 -14.33 -26.29
CA MET A 54 -5.62 -14.95 -27.09
C MET A 54 -6.77 -13.98 -27.40
N PHE A 55 -7.24 -13.21 -26.43
CA PHE A 55 -8.34 -12.24 -26.59
C PHE A 55 -7.87 -10.77 -26.40
N THR A 56 -6.58 -10.50 -26.58
CA THR A 56 -6.05 -9.14 -26.46
C THR A 56 -6.74 -8.21 -27.47
N TYR A 57 -7.33 -7.10 -26.96
CA TYR A 57 -8.15 -6.14 -27.74
C TYR A 57 -9.40 -6.74 -28.40
N ALA A 58 -9.88 -7.88 -27.91
CA ALA A 58 -11.20 -8.40 -28.29
C ALA A 58 -12.29 -7.69 -27.46
N TYR A 59 -12.52 -6.40 -27.72
CA TYR A 59 -13.33 -5.49 -26.90
C TYR A 59 -14.74 -5.99 -26.60
N ALA A 60 -15.37 -6.71 -27.56
CA ALA A 60 -16.75 -7.19 -27.44
C ALA A 60 -16.85 -8.57 -26.80
N PHE A 61 -15.72 -9.29 -26.62
CA PHE A 61 -15.76 -10.68 -26.16
C PHE A 61 -16.25 -10.79 -24.71
N ASN A 62 -17.37 -11.50 -24.53
CA ASN A 62 -17.97 -11.78 -23.23
C ASN A 62 -18.80 -13.07 -23.25
N GLN A 63 -18.26 -14.14 -23.82
CA GLN A 63 -18.92 -15.45 -23.85
C GLN A 63 -18.42 -16.35 -22.71
N PRO A 64 -19.26 -17.27 -22.20
CA PRO A 64 -18.86 -18.24 -21.19
C PRO A 64 -17.64 -19.06 -21.60
N LEU A 65 -16.78 -19.35 -20.62
CA LEU A 65 -15.59 -20.20 -20.75
C LEU A 65 -15.46 -21.15 -19.56
N ASP A 66 -16.55 -21.36 -18.81
CA ASP A 66 -16.57 -22.14 -17.57
C ASP A 66 -16.36 -23.64 -17.80
N ASN A 67 -16.61 -24.16 -19.00
CA ASN A 67 -16.34 -25.55 -19.37
C ASN A 67 -14.88 -25.82 -19.80
N TRP A 68 -14.06 -24.77 -19.93
CA TRP A 68 -12.69 -24.97 -20.42
C TRP A 68 -11.80 -25.64 -19.37
N ASP A 69 -11.21 -26.80 -19.73
CA ASP A 69 -10.12 -27.41 -18.98
C ASP A 69 -8.80 -26.72 -19.36
N VAL A 70 -8.36 -25.80 -18.50
CA VAL A 70 -7.11 -25.04 -18.67
C VAL A 70 -5.95 -25.60 -17.84
N SER A 71 -6.12 -26.81 -17.26
CA SER A 71 -5.16 -27.41 -16.33
C SER A 71 -3.77 -27.65 -16.93
N ASN A 72 -3.64 -27.72 -18.25
CA ASN A 72 -2.38 -27.86 -18.95
C ASN A 72 -1.78 -26.51 -19.41
N VAL A 73 -2.48 -25.39 -19.20
CA VAL A 73 -2.02 -24.08 -19.69
C VAL A 73 -0.89 -23.54 -18.81
N VAL A 74 0.24 -23.24 -19.44
CA VAL A 74 1.45 -22.71 -18.80
C VAL A 74 1.54 -21.19 -18.95
N TYR A 75 1.11 -20.66 -20.09
CA TYR A 75 1.22 -19.25 -20.43
C TYR A 75 -0.14 -18.62 -20.63
N MET A 76 -0.51 -17.68 -19.73
CA MET A 76 -1.78 -16.93 -19.76
C MET A 76 -1.55 -15.41 -19.82
N GLN A 77 -0.30 -14.96 -19.93
CA GLN A 77 -0.01 -13.53 -19.94
C GLN A 77 -0.72 -12.82 -21.09
N TRP A 78 -1.24 -11.62 -20.82
CA TRP A 78 -1.94 -10.75 -21.79
C TRP A 78 -3.25 -11.31 -22.35
N MET A 79 -3.79 -12.42 -21.82
CA MET A 79 -4.90 -13.17 -22.44
C MET A 79 -6.13 -12.28 -22.69
N PHE A 80 -6.52 -11.43 -21.75
CA PHE A 80 -7.71 -10.56 -21.83
C PHE A 80 -7.36 -9.06 -21.82
N VAL A 81 -6.16 -8.67 -22.31
CA VAL A 81 -5.80 -7.26 -22.34
C VAL A 81 -6.82 -6.48 -23.17
N ASP A 82 -7.39 -5.43 -22.54
CA ASP A 82 -8.43 -4.59 -23.10
C ASP A 82 -9.68 -5.33 -23.66
N ALA A 83 -9.90 -6.59 -23.24
CA ALA A 83 -11.18 -7.26 -23.42
C ALA A 83 -12.21 -6.60 -22.49
N SER A 84 -12.60 -5.37 -22.82
CA SER A 84 -13.30 -4.47 -21.90
C SER A 84 -14.70 -4.91 -21.49
N ALA A 85 -15.34 -5.78 -22.27
CA ALA A 85 -16.64 -6.39 -21.95
C ALA A 85 -16.54 -7.69 -21.15
N PHE A 86 -15.34 -8.32 -21.06
CA PHE A 86 -15.20 -9.63 -20.47
C PHE A 86 -15.48 -9.60 -18.96
N ASN A 87 -16.47 -10.38 -18.53
CA ASN A 87 -16.84 -10.57 -17.12
C ASN A 87 -17.52 -11.94 -16.91
N GLN A 88 -17.00 -13.01 -17.52
CA GLN A 88 -17.56 -14.34 -17.37
C GLN A 88 -16.89 -15.10 -16.23
N ASP A 89 -17.66 -16.02 -15.63
CA ASP A 89 -17.19 -16.87 -14.55
C ASP A 89 -16.07 -17.80 -15.03
N ILE A 90 -14.93 -17.71 -14.38
CA ILE A 90 -13.74 -18.53 -14.60
C ILE A 90 -13.19 -19.07 -13.27
N SER A 91 -14.03 -19.08 -12.24
CA SER A 91 -13.66 -19.51 -10.87
C SER A 91 -13.21 -20.98 -10.84
N MET A 92 -13.74 -21.80 -11.73
CA MET A 92 -13.45 -23.24 -11.79
C MET A 92 -12.17 -23.59 -12.59
N TRP A 93 -11.49 -22.58 -13.16
CA TRP A 93 -10.26 -22.85 -13.90
C TRP A 93 -9.13 -23.35 -12.99
N ASP A 94 -8.57 -24.51 -13.31
CA ASP A 94 -7.33 -24.98 -12.69
C ASP A 94 -6.12 -24.31 -13.36
N VAL A 95 -5.60 -23.26 -12.72
CA VAL A 95 -4.45 -22.50 -13.20
C VAL A 95 -3.13 -22.93 -12.56
N SER A 96 -3.12 -24.07 -11.86
CA SER A 96 -1.99 -24.54 -11.04
C SER A 96 -0.70 -24.85 -11.82
N ASN A 97 -0.77 -24.92 -13.15
CA ASN A 97 0.38 -25.06 -14.02
C ASN A 97 0.86 -23.74 -14.65
N SER A 98 0.10 -22.66 -14.48
CA SER A 98 0.50 -21.36 -15.01
C SER A 98 1.69 -20.77 -14.26
N ILE A 99 2.66 -20.25 -15.02
CA ILE A 99 3.87 -19.64 -14.48
C ILE A 99 3.92 -18.13 -14.72
N ALA A 100 3.15 -17.60 -15.67
CA ALA A 100 3.12 -16.18 -16.02
C ALA A 100 1.69 -15.73 -16.32
N MET A 101 1.23 -14.70 -15.55
CA MET A 101 -0.09 -14.10 -15.68
C MET A 101 0.01 -12.57 -15.85
N GLY A 102 1.21 -12.05 -16.13
CA GLY A 102 1.42 -10.62 -16.30
C GLY A 102 0.46 -10.05 -17.32
N ARG A 103 -0.21 -8.92 -16.97
CA ARG A 103 -1.19 -8.21 -17.81
C ARG A 103 -2.44 -8.99 -18.20
N MET A 104 -2.73 -10.14 -17.57
CA MET A 104 -3.84 -11.02 -18.00
C MET A 104 -5.18 -10.28 -18.10
N PHE A 105 -5.50 -9.41 -17.16
CA PHE A 105 -6.73 -8.62 -17.14
C PHE A 105 -6.49 -7.11 -17.28
N GLN A 106 -5.34 -6.69 -17.86
CA GLN A 106 -5.09 -5.28 -18.13
C GLN A 106 -6.22 -4.70 -18.98
N GLY A 107 -6.86 -3.62 -18.50
CA GLY A 107 -7.93 -2.95 -19.23
C GLY A 107 -9.23 -3.73 -19.36
N ALA A 108 -9.37 -4.90 -18.74
CA ALA A 108 -10.61 -5.64 -18.62
C ALA A 108 -11.53 -4.93 -17.60
N ARG A 109 -12.12 -3.81 -17.99
CA ARG A 109 -12.73 -2.82 -17.09
C ARG A 109 -13.95 -3.33 -16.35
N THR A 110 -14.67 -4.32 -16.91
CA THR A 110 -15.86 -4.92 -16.30
C THR A 110 -15.55 -6.15 -15.47
N PHE A 111 -14.34 -6.71 -15.61
CA PHE A 111 -13.97 -7.95 -14.94
C PHE A 111 -14.00 -7.81 -13.42
N ASN A 112 -14.85 -8.61 -12.77
CA ASN A 112 -14.96 -8.69 -11.31
C ASN A 112 -15.48 -10.06 -10.87
N GLN A 113 -15.01 -11.15 -11.50
CA GLN A 113 -15.39 -12.50 -11.11
C GLN A 113 -14.48 -13.04 -10.01
N ASP A 114 -15.04 -13.92 -9.18
CA ASP A 114 -14.32 -14.56 -8.08
C ASP A 114 -13.23 -15.50 -8.65
N ILE A 115 -11.99 -15.20 -8.32
CA ILE A 115 -10.80 -15.97 -8.65
C ILE A 115 -10.00 -16.34 -7.41
N SER A 116 -10.62 -16.24 -6.23
CA SER A 116 -9.98 -16.53 -4.94
C SER A 116 -9.45 -17.96 -4.83
N SER A 117 -10.13 -18.90 -5.51
CA SER A 117 -9.75 -20.32 -5.54
C SER A 117 -8.54 -20.67 -6.41
N TRP A 118 -8.04 -19.74 -7.20
CA TRP A 118 -6.93 -20.01 -8.11
C TRP A 118 -5.64 -20.35 -7.36
N ASN A 119 -5.02 -21.47 -7.73
CA ASN A 119 -3.69 -21.83 -7.25
C ASN A 119 -2.62 -21.13 -8.11
N VAL A 120 -2.07 -20.02 -7.62
CA VAL A 120 -1.04 -19.21 -8.31
C VAL A 120 0.38 -19.49 -7.81
N SER A 121 0.57 -20.57 -7.03
CA SER A 121 1.85 -20.85 -6.35
C SER A 121 3.07 -21.05 -7.26
N LYS A 122 2.86 -21.29 -8.57
CA LYS A 122 3.94 -21.37 -9.56
C LYS A 122 4.17 -20.07 -10.33
N VAL A 123 3.32 -19.07 -10.12
CA VAL A 123 3.40 -17.83 -10.89
C VAL A 123 4.57 -16.98 -10.38
N PHE A 124 5.43 -16.54 -11.30
CA PHE A 124 6.53 -15.63 -10.99
C PHE A 124 6.27 -14.19 -11.46
N ASP A 125 5.30 -13.96 -12.35
CA ASP A 125 4.97 -12.66 -12.93
C ASP A 125 3.47 -12.34 -12.80
N LEU A 126 3.15 -11.35 -11.96
CA LEU A 126 1.85 -10.70 -11.81
C LEU A 126 1.89 -9.23 -12.25
N GLY A 127 2.97 -8.82 -12.93
CA GLY A 127 3.14 -7.43 -13.35
C GLY A 127 1.98 -6.93 -14.20
N TYR A 128 1.40 -5.79 -13.80
CA TYR A 128 0.27 -5.13 -14.48
C TYR A 128 -0.98 -6.01 -14.66
N MET A 129 -1.13 -7.10 -13.87
CA MET A 129 -2.21 -8.08 -14.07
C MET A 129 -3.60 -7.43 -14.08
N PHE A 130 -3.86 -6.48 -13.21
CA PHE A 130 -5.13 -5.74 -13.10
C PHE A 130 -5.00 -4.25 -13.47
N LEU A 131 -4.00 -3.89 -14.28
CA LEU A 131 -3.85 -2.50 -14.74
C LEU A 131 -5.14 -2.02 -15.43
N ASN A 132 -5.77 -0.95 -14.90
CA ASN A 132 -7.04 -0.41 -15.36
C ASN A 132 -8.24 -1.40 -15.38
N ALA A 133 -8.17 -2.50 -14.63
CA ALA A 133 -9.31 -3.35 -14.33
C ALA A 133 -10.20 -2.65 -13.28
N SER A 134 -10.90 -1.61 -13.69
CA SER A 134 -11.50 -0.61 -12.79
C SER A 134 -12.63 -1.15 -11.90
N SER A 135 -13.26 -2.29 -12.27
CA SER A 135 -14.31 -2.93 -11.47
C SER A 135 -13.77 -4.04 -10.56
N PHE A 136 -12.51 -4.47 -10.73
CA PHE A 136 -11.98 -5.62 -9.99
C PHE A 136 -11.87 -5.29 -8.49
N ASN A 137 -12.54 -6.10 -7.65
CA ASN A 137 -12.52 -5.99 -6.19
C ASN A 137 -12.80 -7.34 -5.51
N GLN A 138 -12.22 -8.43 -6.01
CA GLN A 138 -12.37 -9.75 -5.40
C GLN A 138 -11.29 -10.02 -4.37
N ASP A 139 -11.63 -10.77 -3.32
CA ASP A 139 -10.68 -11.18 -2.28
C ASP A 139 -9.71 -12.23 -2.84
N ILE A 140 -8.44 -11.86 -2.91
CA ILE A 140 -7.33 -12.71 -3.36
C ILE A 140 -6.24 -12.84 -2.29
N ASN A 141 -6.61 -12.57 -1.02
CA ASN A 141 -5.66 -12.59 0.09
C ASN A 141 -5.02 -13.97 0.33
N GLU A 142 -5.72 -15.05 -0.03
CA GLU A 142 -5.24 -16.42 0.15
C GLU A 142 -4.37 -16.94 -1.02
N TRP A 143 -4.08 -16.11 -2.01
CA TRP A 143 -3.15 -16.49 -3.07
C TRP A 143 -1.73 -16.68 -2.52
N ASP A 144 -1.14 -17.84 -2.80
CA ASP A 144 0.28 -18.07 -2.54
C ASP A 144 1.14 -17.36 -3.62
N VAL A 145 1.62 -16.17 -3.29
CA VAL A 145 2.46 -15.34 -4.15
C VAL A 145 3.96 -15.44 -3.82
N SER A 146 4.34 -16.41 -2.99
CA SER A 146 5.73 -16.57 -2.49
C SER A 146 6.77 -16.82 -3.57
N ASN A 147 6.36 -17.15 -4.80
CA ASN A 147 7.24 -17.28 -5.96
C ASN A 147 7.24 -16.07 -6.89
N VAL A 148 6.44 -15.05 -6.60
CA VAL A 148 6.34 -13.87 -7.48
C VAL A 148 7.55 -12.96 -7.32
N GLU A 149 8.16 -12.62 -8.43
CA GLU A 149 9.30 -11.69 -8.52
C GLU A 149 8.90 -10.34 -9.16
N PHE A 150 7.86 -10.34 -10.01
CA PHE A 150 7.42 -9.16 -10.78
C PHE A 150 6.00 -8.76 -10.37
N MET A 151 5.88 -7.60 -9.68
CA MET A 151 4.61 -7.02 -9.22
C MET A 151 4.45 -5.54 -9.64
N ALA A 152 5.26 -5.04 -10.56
CA ALA A 152 5.13 -3.66 -11.00
C ALA A 152 3.73 -3.42 -11.59
N GLY A 153 3.06 -2.36 -11.15
CA GLY A 153 1.76 -1.93 -11.67
C GLY A 153 0.61 -2.91 -11.52
N THR A 154 0.69 -3.92 -10.65
CA THR A 154 -0.31 -5.01 -10.53
C THR A 154 -1.75 -4.48 -10.40
N PHE A 155 -1.97 -3.44 -9.57
CA PHE A 155 -3.28 -2.81 -9.35
C PHE A 155 -3.34 -1.36 -9.86
N TRP A 156 -2.46 -0.98 -10.80
CA TRP A 156 -2.50 0.37 -11.34
C TRP A 156 -3.85 0.68 -11.99
N GLY A 157 -4.55 1.69 -11.49
CA GLY A 157 -5.87 2.08 -12.00
C GLY A 157 -7.01 1.09 -11.72
N ALA A 158 -6.80 0.10 -10.85
CA ALA A 158 -7.85 -0.75 -10.30
C ALA A 158 -8.63 0.06 -9.25
N THR A 159 -9.47 0.99 -9.71
CA THR A 159 -10.06 2.04 -8.88
C THR A 159 -11.05 1.55 -7.83
N ALA A 160 -11.64 0.36 -8.03
CA ALA A 160 -12.53 -0.27 -7.05
C ALA A 160 -11.80 -1.18 -6.05
N PHE A 161 -10.54 -1.55 -6.32
CA PHE A 161 -9.84 -2.55 -5.51
C PHE A 161 -9.55 -2.05 -4.11
N ASN A 162 -10.07 -2.76 -3.09
CA ASN A 162 -9.85 -2.49 -1.68
C ASN A 162 -9.96 -3.77 -0.83
N GLN A 163 -9.39 -4.88 -1.31
CA GLN A 163 -9.37 -6.13 -0.56
C GLN A 163 -8.04 -6.31 0.19
N PRO A 164 -8.03 -7.09 1.29
CA PRO A 164 -6.82 -7.34 2.05
C PRO A 164 -5.77 -8.08 1.22
N LEU A 165 -4.50 -7.83 1.52
CA LEU A 165 -3.33 -8.48 0.93
C LEU A 165 -2.28 -8.82 2.00
N ASN A 166 -2.69 -8.86 3.26
CA ASN A 166 -1.79 -9.05 4.39
C ASN A 166 -1.21 -10.47 4.51
N ASN A 167 -1.78 -11.47 3.82
CA ASN A 167 -1.25 -12.83 3.78
C ASN A 167 -0.24 -13.06 2.63
N TRP A 168 -0.03 -12.06 1.78
CA TRP A 168 0.91 -12.18 0.67
C TRP A 168 2.36 -12.17 1.16
N ASP A 169 3.11 -13.24 0.85
CA ASP A 169 4.58 -13.27 0.99
C ASP A 169 5.20 -12.61 -0.25
N VAL A 170 5.64 -11.36 -0.09
CA VAL A 170 6.24 -10.56 -1.15
C VAL A 170 7.76 -10.47 -1.06
N SER A 171 8.38 -11.30 -0.24
CA SER A 171 9.82 -11.27 0.09
C SER A 171 10.75 -11.43 -1.11
N LYS A 172 10.26 -11.99 -2.25
CA LYS A 172 11.05 -12.10 -3.49
C LYS A 172 10.91 -10.91 -4.42
N VAL A 173 9.96 -10.02 -4.16
CA VAL A 173 9.69 -8.89 -5.07
C VAL A 173 10.77 -7.82 -4.93
N LYS A 174 11.32 -7.38 -6.07
CA LYS A 174 12.34 -6.32 -6.14
C LYS A 174 11.79 -4.98 -6.62
N ASN A 175 10.63 -4.98 -7.26
CA ASN A 175 10.08 -3.79 -7.89
C ASN A 175 8.56 -3.69 -7.69
N PHE A 176 8.15 -2.70 -6.89
CA PHE A 176 6.76 -2.32 -6.67
C PHE A 176 6.38 -1.02 -7.40
N SER A 177 7.19 -0.59 -8.40
CA SER A 177 6.84 0.63 -9.12
C SER A 177 5.42 0.56 -9.66
N TYR A 178 4.64 1.62 -9.46
CA TYR A 178 3.24 1.74 -9.91
C TYR A 178 2.24 0.74 -9.31
N ALA A 179 2.60 -0.10 -8.31
CA ALA A 179 1.78 -1.24 -7.87
C ALA A 179 0.33 -0.86 -7.52
N PHE A 180 0.11 0.26 -6.83
CA PHE A 180 -1.21 0.80 -6.48
C PHE A 180 -1.45 2.20 -7.08
N LYS A 181 -0.73 2.54 -8.17
CA LYS A 181 -0.91 3.84 -8.82
C LYS A 181 -2.37 4.02 -9.24
N SER A 182 -2.99 5.12 -8.80
CA SER A 182 -4.40 5.43 -9.08
C SER A 182 -5.41 4.35 -8.63
N ALA A 183 -5.05 3.49 -7.70
CA ALA A 183 -5.97 2.60 -7.00
C ALA A 183 -6.69 3.41 -5.91
N THR A 184 -7.66 4.23 -6.32
CA THR A 184 -8.22 5.30 -5.51
C THR A 184 -9.01 4.84 -4.29
N ALA A 185 -9.54 3.60 -4.30
CA ALA A 185 -10.25 3.03 -3.15
C ALA A 185 -9.32 2.29 -2.17
N PHE A 186 -8.09 1.96 -2.58
CA PHE A 186 -7.23 1.07 -1.80
C PHE A 186 -6.76 1.72 -0.49
N ASN A 187 -7.10 1.08 0.63
CA ASN A 187 -6.69 1.48 1.97
C ASN A 187 -6.61 0.27 2.93
N GLN A 188 -5.96 -0.81 2.50
CA GLN A 188 -5.78 -2.01 3.34
C GLN A 188 -4.38 -2.06 3.94
N PRO A 189 -4.22 -2.69 5.14
CA PRO A 189 -2.93 -2.80 5.80
C PRO A 189 -1.92 -3.58 4.95
N LEU A 190 -0.68 -3.08 4.92
CA LEU A 190 0.46 -3.71 4.25
C LEU A 190 1.67 -3.84 5.19
N ASN A 191 1.47 -3.65 6.50
CA ASN A 191 2.54 -3.69 7.51
C ASN A 191 3.17 -5.08 7.70
N SER A 192 2.51 -6.15 7.23
CA SER A 192 3.05 -7.52 7.22
C SER A 192 3.99 -7.81 6.03
N TRP A 193 4.06 -6.93 5.04
CA TRP A 193 4.88 -7.16 3.86
C TRP A 193 6.37 -7.04 4.19
N ASP A 194 7.15 -8.07 3.84
CA ASP A 194 8.60 -8.01 3.83
C ASP A 194 9.08 -7.36 2.52
N VAL A 195 9.45 -6.08 2.62
CA VAL A 195 9.94 -5.28 1.48
C VAL A 195 11.46 -5.12 1.46
N SER A 196 12.18 -5.88 2.30
CA SER A 196 13.63 -5.75 2.50
C SER A 196 14.47 -6.00 1.24
N ASN A 197 13.93 -6.67 0.23
CA ASN A 197 14.58 -6.90 -1.06
C ASN A 197 14.17 -5.90 -2.16
N VAL A 198 13.28 -4.95 -1.85
CA VAL A 198 12.75 -4.01 -2.84
C VAL A 198 13.77 -2.91 -3.12
N THR A 199 14.01 -2.64 -4.40
CA THR A 199 14.91 -1.56 -4.84
C THR A 199 14.18 -0.38 -5.47
N ASN A 200 12.94 -0.57 -5.96
CA ASN A 200 12.16 0.46 -6.64
C ASN A 200 10.71 0.50 -6.15
N MET A 201 10.33 1.62 -5.54
CA MET A 201 8.97 1.95 -5.10
C MET A 201 8.39 3.17 -5.84
N SER A 202 8.97 3.55 -6.99
CA SER A 202 8.55 4.73 -7.73
C SER A 202 7.06 4.68 -8.09
N SER A 203 6.35 5.75 -7.75
CA SER A 203 4.90 5.90 -8.03
C SER A 203 4.02 4.81 -7.42
N MET A 204 4.46 4.09 -6.39
CA MET A 204 3.72 2.95 -5.82
C MET A 204 2.30 3.35 -5.41
N PHE A 205 2.12 4.50 -4.75
CA PHE A 205 0.84 5.04 -4.31
C PHE A 205 0.48 6.37 -4.99
N PHE A 206 1.03 6.63 -6.18
CA PHE A 206 0.74 7.82 -6.97
C PHE A 206 -0.78 7.94 -7.24
N TYR A 207 -1.43 9.04 -6.79
CA TYR A 207 -2.89 9.22 -6.86
C TYR A 207 -3.71 8.12 -6.13
N ALA A 208 -3.15 7.38 -5.20
CA ALA A 208 -3.89 6.47 -4.31
C ALA A 208 -4.57 7.31 -3.21
N SER A 209 -5.66 7.98 -3.56
CA SER A 209 -6.25 9.07 -2.78
C SER A 209 -6.88 8.63 -1.43
N SER A 210 -7.09 7.34 -1.21
CA SER A 210 -7.60 6.80 0.07
C SER A 210 -6.51 6.17 0.94
N PHE A 211 -5.30 5.94 0.41
CA PHE A 211 -4.28 5.20 1.13
C PHE A 211 -3.70 5.99 2.31
N ASN A 212 -3.88 5.47 3.52
CA ASN A 212 -3.33 6.05 4.76
C ASN A 212 -3.05 4.95 5.81
N GLN A 213 -2.43 3.83 5.40
CA GLN A 213 -2.10 2.75 6.33
C GLN A 213 -0.68 2.88 6.86
N ASP A 214 -0.48 2.39 8.09
CA ASP A 214 0.83 2.37 8.74
C ASP A 214 1.80 1.43 7.99
N ILE A 215 2.90 2.01 7.53
CA ILE A 215 4.01 1.35 6.85
C ILE A 215 5.36 1.69 7.50
N SER A 216 5.34 2.17 8.73
CA SER A 216 6.54 2.54 9.51
C SER A 216 7.48 1.35 9.74
N SER A 217 6.93 0.12 9.75
CA SER A 217 7.68 -1.12 9.95
C SER A 217 8.46 -1.60 8.70
N TRP A 218 8.27 -0.98 7.55
CA TRP A 218 8.93 -1.41 6.32
C TRP A 218 10.44 -1.19 6.39
N ASP A 219 11.22 -2.23 6.11
CA ASP A 219 12.66 -2.11 5.88
C ASP A 219 12.91 -1.65 4.44
N VAL A 220 13.14 -0.35 4.27
CA VAL A 220 13.41 0.29 2.98
C VAL A 220 14.91 0.50 2.73
N SER A 221 15.78 -0.13 3.51
CA SER A 221 17.24 0.09 3.46
C SER A 221 17.90 -0.28 2.13
N THR A 222 17.23 -1.09 1.31
CA THR A 222 17.69 -1.48 -0.04
C THR A 222 17.05 -0.63 -1.15
N VAL A 223 16.06 0.22 -0.83
CA VAL A 223 15.34 1.01 -1.83
C VAL A 223 16.22 2.15 -2.33
N THR A 224 16.38 2.26 -3.66
CA THR A 224 17.13 3.34 -4.30
C THR A 224 16.21 4.37 -4.97
N GLN A 225 14.99 4.00 -5.33
CA GLN A 225 14.07 4.83 -6.10
C GLN A 225 12.70 4.94 -5.42
N MET A 226 12.32 6.18 -5.04
CA MET A 226 11.02 6.54 -4.44
C MET A 226 10.33 7.70 -5.19
N VAL A 227 10.69 7.91 -6.47
CA VAL A 227 10.13 9.01 -7.28
C VAL A 227 8.61 8.95 -7.29
N ARG A 228 7.93 10.06 -6.89
CA ARG A 228 6.47 10.19 -6.88
C ARG A 228 5.74 9.13 -6.05
N MET A 229 6.37 8.51 -5.04
CA MET A 229 5.77 7.37 -4.31
C MET A 229 4.38 7.71 -3.76
N PHE A 230 4.18 8.89 -3.16
CA PHE A 230 2.91 9.37 -2.59
C PHE A 230 2.39 10.64 -3.29
N TYR A 231 2.81 10.91 -4.51
CA TYR A 231 2.36 12.08 -5.26
C TYR A 231 0.83 12.11 -5.38
N ASN A 232 0.17 13.19 -4.90
CA ASN A 232 -1.29 13.31 -4.83
C ASN A 232 -2.00 12.17 -4.07
N ALA A 233 -1.34 11.52 -3.11
CA ALA A 233 -1.97 10.63 -2.14
C ALA A 233 -2.61 11.49 -1.03
N ASN A 234 -3.76 12.08 -1.31
CA ASN A 234 -4.36 13.20 -0.56
C ASN A 234 -4.80 12.87 0.87
N THR A 235 -4.65 11.63 1.34
CA THR A 235 -4.94 11.21 2.71
C THR A 235 -3.71 10.67 3.43
N PHE A 236 -2.59 10.50 2.71
CA PHE A 236 -1.40 9.89 3.29
C PHE A 236 -0.72 10.80 4.30
N ASN A 237 -0.75 10.38 5.57
CA ASN A 237 -0.14 11.10 6.69
C ASN A 237 0.38 10.14 7.77
N GLN A 238 1.15 9.12 7.37
CA GLN A 238 1.76 8.18 8.31
C GLN A 238 3.21 8.54 8.62
N ASP A 239 3.67 8.25 9.83
CA ASP A 239 5.05 8.46 10.23
C ASP A 239 5.99 7.49 9.48
N ILE A 240 6.89 8.05 8.66
CA ILE A 240 7.93 7.33 7.92
C ILE A 240 9.34 7.74 8.38
N SER A 241 9.45 8.39 9.51
CA SER A 241 10.72 8.89 10.04
C SER A 241 11.70 7.78 10.43
N SER A 242 11.17 6.58 10.74
CA SER A 242 11.95 5.38 11.05
C SER A 242 12.63 4.75 9.83
N TRP A 243 12.26 5.15 8.63
CA TRP A 243 12.82 4.57 7.40
C TRP A 243 14.31 4.82 7.27
N ASN A 244 15.07 3.76 6.99
CA ASN A 244 16.47 3.87 6.63
C ASN A 244 16.60 4.27 5.14
N VAL A 245 16.84 5.56 4.89
CA VAL A 245 16.94 6.13 3.53
C VAL A 245 18.37 6.23 3.01
N SER A 246 19.34 5.58 3.66
CA SER A 246 20.75 5.68 3.32
C SER A 246 21.10 5.18 1.91
N SER A 247 20.28 4.32 1.31
CA SER A 247 20.47 3.83 -0.07
C SER A 247 19.69 4.63 -1.11
N VAL A 248 18.80 5.54 -0.70
CA VAL A 248 17.91 6.23 -1.63
C VAL A 248 18.66 7.25 -2.46
N GLU A 249 18.49 7.16 -3.78
CA GLU A 249 19.14 8.04 -4.76
C GLU A 249 18.19 9.12 -5.32
N ASP A 250 16.88 8.85 -5.35
CA ASP A 250 15.89 9.80 -5.89
C ASP A 250 14.52 9.66 -5.19
N MET A 251 14.07 10.77 -4.58
CA MET A 251 12.74 10.99 -3.99
C MET A 251 12.02 12.16 -4.67
N ASN A 252 12.34 12.45 -5.94
CA ASN A 252 11.74 13.58 -6.64
C ASN A 252 10.21 13.47 -6.66
N LEU A 253 9.51 14.54 -6.26
CA LEU A 253 8.05 14.62 -6.18
C LEU A 253 7.42 13.57 -5.23
N MET A 254 8.19 12.99 -4.29
CA MET A 254 7.75 11.84 -3.47
C MET A 254 6.49 12.14 -2.67
N LEU A 255 6.45 13.29 -2.01
CA LEU A 255 5.37 13.71 -1.10
C LEU A 255 4.54 14.86 -1.68
N ASP A 256 4.79 15.30 -2.92
CA ASP A 256 4.11 16.46 -3.50
C ASP A 256 2.58 16.29 -3.48
N ASN A 257 1.90 17.28 -2.91
CA ASN A 257 0.45 17.33 -2.78
C ASN A 257 -0.14 16.10 -2.02
N SER A 258 0.60 15.45 -1.16
CA SER A 258 0.07 14.53 -0.15
C SER A 258 -0.53 15.30 1.03
N ASP A 259 -1.21 14.60 1.96
CA ASP A 259 -1.70 15.19 3.22
C ASP A 259 -0.65 15.08 4.35
N PHE A 260 0.63 14.95 3.99
CA PHE A 260 1.71 14.73 4.96
C PHE A 260 1.87 15.95 5.86
N SER A 261 1.71 15.78 7.15
CA SER A 261 1.68 16.87 8.12
C SER A 261 3.08 17.47 8.34
N ILE A 262 3.12 18.74 8.78
CA ILE A 262 4.36 19.41 9.20
C ILE A 262 5.09 18.57 10.24
N SER A 263 4.37 18.05 11.24
CA SER A 263 4.96 17.21 12.31
C SER A 263 5.65 15.97 11.76
N ASN A 264 4.99 15.20 10.90
CA ASN A 264 5.59 14.00 10.30
C ASN A 264 6.77 14.37 9.38
N TYR A 265 6.68 15.49 8.66
CA TYR A 265 7.76 15.96 7.79
C TYR A 265 8.99 16.41 8.61
N ASP A 266 8.79 17.16 9.68
CA ASP A 266 9.86 17.59 10.58
C ASP A 266 10.61 16.41 11.19
N VAL A 267 9.88 15.42 11.74
CA VAL A 267 10.49 14.22 12.33
C VAL A 267 11.23 13.39 11.28
N ALA A 268 10.68 13.27 10.08
CA ALA A 268 11.35 12.60 8.95
C ALA A 268 12.67 13.31 8.59
N LEU A 269 12.66 14.63 8.39
CA LEU A 269 13.87 15.42 8.09
C LEU A 269 14.93 15.24 9.18
N ILE A 270 14.51 15.32 10.47
CA ILE A 270 15.41 15.18 11.61
C ILE A 270 16.08 13.80 11.61
N ASN A 271 15.30 12.73 11.46
CA ASN A 271 15.85 11.37 11.52
C ASN A 271 16.67 11.02 10.27
N TRP A 272 16.26 11.46 9.08
CA TRP A 272 17.00 11.22 7.84
C TRP A 272 18.33 11.97 7.80
N SER A 273 18.39 13.20 8.36
CA SER A 273 19.64 13.99 8.42
C SER A 273 20.73 13.36 9.30
N GLN A 274 20.38 12.42 10.16
CA GLN A 274 21.30 11.68 11.02
C GLN A 274 21.87 10.40 10.38
N GLN A 275 21.38 10.04 9.20
CA GLN A 275 21.80 8.84 8.48
C GLN A 275 22.95 9.15 7.51
N ALA A 276 23.66 8.10 7.07
CA ALA A 276 24.68 8.20 6.02
C ALA A 276 24.00 8.23 4.63
N VAL A 277 23.26 9.30 4.34
CA VAL A 277 22.46 9.42 3.11
C VAL A 277 23.29 9.62 1.86
N GLN A 278 22.72 9.27 0.69
CA GLN A 278 23.35 9.53 -0.61
C GLN A 278 23.42 11.05 -0.88
N PRO A 279 24.47 11.52 -1.59
CA PRO A 279 24.56 12.92 -1.99
C PRO A 279 23.60 13.27 -3.13
N GLU A 280 23.25 14.55 -3.25
CA GLU A 280 22.49 15.13 -4.36
C GLU A 280 21.08 14.54 -4.57
N VAL A 281 20.50 13.90 -3.54
CA VAL A 281 19.13 13.37 -3.60
C VAL A 281 18.14 14.51 -3.82
N LYS A 282 17.15 14.28 -4.68
CA LYS A 282 16.02 15.18 -4.87
C LYS A 282 14.87 14.74 -3.99
N LEU A 283 14.39 15.62 -3.10
CA LEU A 283 13.19 15.40 -2.28
C LEU A 283 12.09 16.36 -2.69
N GLY A 284 10.96 15.84 -3.17
CA GLY A 284 9.74 16.61 -3.44
C GLY A 284 8.76 16.48 -2.28
N ALA A 285 8.33 17.61 -1.77
CA ALA A 285 7.34 17.80 -0.71
C ALA A 285 6.51 19.08 -0.97
N LEU A 286 6.19 19.35 -2.24
CA LEU A 286 5.45 20.56 -2.64
C LEU A 286 4.09 20.62 -1.93
N GLY A 287 3.84 21.75 -1.26
CA GLY A 287 2.63 21.98 -0.49
C GLY A 287 2.79 21.62 1.01
N ILE A 288 3.93 21.06 1.43
CA ILE A 288 4.22 20.73 2.82
C ILE A 288 5.19 21.76 3.40
N ASN A 289 4.83 22.38 4.53
CA ASN A 289 5.70 23.25 5.29
C ASN A 289 6.55 22.44 6.28
N TYR A 290 7.62 23.06 6.79
CA TYR A 290 8.41 22.55 7.91
C TYR A 290 8.54 23.62 9.00
N CYS A 291 8.86 23.19 10.23
CA CYS A 291 9.14 24.07 11.36
C CYS A 291 10.35 23.56 12.16
N ASP A 292 10.15 22.55 13.02
CA ASP A 292 11.20 22.01 13.90
C ASP A 292 12.30 21.28 13.11
N GLY A 293 12.01 20.83 11.90
CA GLY A 293 12.94 20.20 10.97
C GLY A 293 13.90 21.15 10.23
N ALA A 294 13.84 22.48 10.49
CA ALA A 294 14.58 23.48 9.71
C ALA A 294 16.09 23.26 9.68
N ASP A 295 16.73 23.00 10.84
CA ASP A 295 18.17 22.76 10.93
C ASP A 295 18.57 21.44 10.24
N ALA A 296 17.76 20.40 10.39
CA ALA A 296 17.96 19.11 9.75
C ALA A 296 17.85 19.21 8.22
N ARG A 297 16.83 19.93 7.74
CA ARG A 297 16.66 20.23 6.31
C ARG A 297 17.87 20.98 5.75
N GLN A 298 18.35 22.00 6.45
CA GLN A 298 19.52 22.76 6.02
C GLN A 298 20.79 21.90 6.03
N ASN A 299 20.93 21.00 7.00
CA ASN A 299 22.04 20.05 7.04
C ASN A 299 22.05 19.12 5.82
N LEU A 300 20.89 18.56 5.41
CA LEU A 300 20.75 17.74 4.21
C LEU A 300 21.20 18.50 2.95
N ILE A 301 20.87 19.79 2.85
CA ILE A 301 21.25 20.64 1.71
C ILE A 301 22.77 20.95 1.75
N ASP A 302 23.26 21.48 2.86
CA ASP A 302 24.63 22.01 2.93
C ASP A 302 25.70 20.91 2.98
N THR A 303 25.39 19.79 3.66
CA THR A 303 26.37 18.71 3.87
C THR A 303 26.28 17.63 2.78
N HIS A 304 25.08 17.34 2.33
CA HIS A 304 24.83 16.23 1.39
C HIS A 304 24.39 16.68 -0.01
N GLY A 305 24.21 17.99 -0.24
CA GLY A 305 23.83 18.54 -1.55
C GLY A 305 22.41 18.22 -1.98
N TRP A 306 21.52 17.87 -1.04
CA TRP A 306 20.12 17.56 -1.38
C TRP A 306 19.41 18.75 -2.04
N VAL A 307 18.54 18.46 -2.99
CA VAL A 307 17.63 19.43 -3.62
C VAL A 307 16.23 19.19 -3.07
N ILE A 308 15.83 19.99 -2.09
CA ILE A 308 14.54 19.85 -1.40
C ILE A 308 13.56 20.92 -1.93
N THR A 309 12.41 20.48 -2.42
CA THR A 309 11.31 21.33 -2.90
C THR A 309 10.11 21.15 -1.98
N ASP A 310 9.83 22.14 -1.13
CA ASP A 310 8.71 22.17 -0.18
C ASP A 310 8.03 23.54 -0.16
N ALA A 311 7.04 23.74 0.74
CA ALA A 311 6.31 25.00 0.85
C ALA A 311 7.05 26.05 1.72
N GLY A 312 8.19 25.69 2.32
CA GLY A 312 9.01 26.59 3.12
C GLY A 312 8.69 26.55 4.62
N LEU A 313 9.40 27.41 5.38
CA LEU A 313 9.26 27.53 6.83
C LEU A 313 7.89 28.12 7.21
N ASP A 314 7.13 27.38 7.99
CA ASP A 314 5.89 27.87 8.61
C ASP A 314 5.69 27.24 10.00
N CYS A 315 5.98 28.00 11.05
CA CYS A 315 5.76 27.62 12.44
C CYS A 315 4.42 28.16 13.00
N SER A 316 3.57 28.73 12.19
CA SER A 316 2.28 29.30 12.64
C SER A 316 1.30 28.22 13.12
N THR A 317 1.42 26.99 12.61
CA THR A 317 0.67 25.80 13.04
C THR A 317 1.44 24.90 14.00
N ALA A 318 2.73 25.20 14.26
CA ALA A 318 3.51 24.55 15.31
C ALA A 318 2.83 24.90 16.65
N SER A 319 1.94 24.07 16.93
CA SER A 319 1.06 23.82 18.07
C SER A 319 1.02 24.88 19.18
N VAL A 320 -0.11 25.47 19.28
CA VAL A 320 -0.69 25.85 20.58
C VAL A 320 -0.75 24.63 21.55
N GLU A 321 -0.64 23.38 21.08
CA GLU A 321 -0.67 22.19 21.91
C GLU A 321 0.62 21.97 22.72
N ASP A 322 1.83 22.11 22.12
CA ASP A 322 3.08 21.87 22.87
C ASP A 322 3.44 22.97 23.86
N GLN A 323 3.04 24.21 23.61
CA GLN A 323 3.24 25.29 24.59
C GLN A 323 2.33 25.18 25.81
N ASN A 324 1.23 24.42 25.73
CA ASN A 324 0.30 24.17 26.83
C ASN A 324 0.50 22.82 27.54
N GLN A 325 1.40 21.96 27.09
CA GLN A 325 1.74 20.75 27.82
C GLN A 325 2.83 20.98 28.85
N LEU A 326 2.68 20.30 29.99
CA LEU A 326 3.73 20.20 30.99
C LEU A 326 4.76 19.18 30.53
N ASN A 327 6.01 19.57 30.42
CA ASN A 327 7.11 18.63 30.18
C ASN A 327 7.44 17.91 31.49
N ILE A 328 6.88 16.71 31.69
CA ILE A 328 6.98 15.95 32.90
C ILE A 328 7.28 14.47 32.58
N THR A 329 7.93 13.82 33.54
CA THR A 329 8.16 12.36 33.54
C THR A 329 7.45 11.74 34.72
N ILE A 330 6.76 10.62 34.54
CA ILE A 330 5.98 9.92 35.56
C ILE A 330 6.58 8.55 35.79
N TYR A 331 6.95 8.25 37.06
CA TYR A 331 7.51 6.94 37.41
C TYR A 331 7.30 6.59 38.92
N PRO A 332 7.32 5.28 39.25
CA PRO A 332 7.20 4.15 38.32
C PRO A 332 5.80 4.01 37.76
N ASN A 333 5.70 3.48 36.54
CA ASN A 333 4.44 3.12 35.94
C ASN A 333 4.63 1.77 35.20
N PRO A 334 4.06 0.67 35.69
CA PRO A 334 3.07 0.51 36.81
C PRO A 334 3.60 0.84 38.21
N SER A 335 2.69 1.20 39.12
CA SER A 335 2.98 1.51 40.52
C SER A 335 1.96 0.87 41.49
N SER A 336 2.45 0.48 42.70
CA SER A 336 1.59 -0.07 43.78
C SER A 336 1.09 0.99 44.75
N ASP A 337 1.92 1.99 45.10
CA ASP A 337 1.60 2.90 46.19
C ASP A 337 1.76 4.37 45.85
N ARG A 338 2.80 4.75 45.13
CA ARG A 338 3.15 6.14 44.89
C ARG A 338 3.71 6.34 43.47
N VAL A 339 3.31 7.41 42.83
CA VAL A 339 3.81 7.83 41.53
C VAL A 339 4.54 9.16 41.70
N TYR A 340 5.78 9.22 41.24
CA TYR A 340 6.58 10.45 41.19
C TYR A 340 6.42 11.15 39.89
N ILE A 341 6.41 12.46 39.93
CA ILE A 341 6.30 13.34 38.78
C ILE A 341 7.51 14.26 38.83
N GLU A 342 8.31 14.20 37.77
CA GLU A 342 9.53 15.01 37.61
C GLU A 342 9.35 15.97 36.43
N GLY A 343 9.77 17.22 36.60
CA GLY A 343 9.62 18.27 35.59
C GLY A 343 9.94 19.65 36.15
N ASN A 344 9.84 20.68 35.33
CA ASN A 344 10.12 22.04 35.68
C ASN A 344 8.84 22.80 36.13
N TYR A 345 8.42 22.56 37.35
CA TYR A 345 7.26 23.21 37.99
C TYR A 345 7.49 23.40 39.49
N SER A 346 6.77 24.33 40.11
CA SER A 346 6.81 24.52 41.56
C SER A 346 5.72 23.75 42.33
N GLN A 347 4.54 23.62 41.74
CA GLN A 347 3.39 22.91 42.25
C GLN A 347 2.48 22.49 41.14
N LEU A 348 1.92 21.27 41.21
CA LEU A 348 0.93 20.75 40.25
C LEU A 348 -0.40 20.49 40.96
N LYS A 349 -1.49 20.86 40.30
CA LYS A 349 -2.81 20.33 40.59
C LYS A 349 -2.97 19.02 39.84
N VAL A 350 -3.28 17.96 40.57
CA VAL A 350 -3.48 16.61 40.02
C VAL A 350 -4.90 16.15 40.25
N VAL A 351 -5.56 15.72 39.19
CA VAL A 351 -6.87 15.06 39.26
C VAL A 351 -6.72 13.67 38.64
N VAL A 352 -7.14 12.65 39.38
CA VAL A 352 -7.11 11.27 38.91
C VAL A 352 -8.53 10.80 38.65
N TYR A 353 -8.72 10.18 37.49
CA TYR A 353 -10.01 9.59 37.07
C TYR A 353 -9.87 8.08 36.89
N ASP A 354 -10.90 7.35 37.22
CA ASP A 354 -11.03 5.95 36.81
C ASP A 354 -11.42 5.85 35.31
N ILE A 355 -11.45 4.64 34.76
CA ILE A 355 -11.80 4.39 33.35
C ILE A 355 -13.24 4.78 32.99
N LEU A 356 -14.11 5.03 33.95
CA LEU A 356 -15.48 5.49 33.75
C LEU A 356 -15.61 7.02 33.82
N GLY A 357 -14.49 7.73 34.01
CA GLY A 357 -14.41 9.18 34.14
C GLY A 357 -14.80 9.71 35.53
N LYS A 358 -14.94 8.84 36.54
CA LYS A 358 -15.18 9.28 37.92
C LYS A 358 -13.88 9.78 38.54
N GLN A 359 -13.92 11.00 39.06
CA GLN A 359 -12.80 11.56 39.82
C GLN A 359 -12.60 10.81 41.15
N VAL A 360 -11.36 10.28 41.34
CA VAL A 360 -11.00 9.50 42.52
C VAL A 360 -9.97 10.22 43.43
N ILE A 361 -9.14 11.08 42.86
CA ILE A 361 -8.21 11.95 43.61
C ILE A 361 -8.27 13.36 43.01
N ASN A 362 -8.14 14.40 43.87
CA ASN A 362 -7.97 15.80 43.45
C ASN A 362 -7.18 16.52 44.53
N GLU A 363 -5.91 16.76 44.28
CA GLU A 363 -5.00 17.41 45.21
C GLU A 363 -3.93 18.25 44.52
N SER A 364 -3.23 19.05 45.29
CA SER A 364 -2.03 19.78 44.81
C SER A 364 -0.78 19.13 45.37
N ILE A 365 0.15 18.84 44.51
CA ILE A 365 1.40 18.13 44.85
C ILE A 365 2.63 18.93 44.45
N THR A 366 3.78 18.56 45.03
CA THR A 366 5.09 19.13 44.66
C THR A 366 5.93 18.18 43.80
N ASN A 367 5.81 16.87 44.00
CA ASN A 367 6.62 15.90 43.23
C ASN A 367 6.05 14.47 43.19
N SER A 368 5.00 14.16 43.93
CA SER A 368 4.44 12.81 43.94
C SER A 368 3.00 12.75 44.41
N ILE A 369 2.28 11.73 43.98
CA ILE A 369 0.90 11.43 44.35
C ILE A 369 0.82 10.04 44.98
N ASP A 370 0.05 9.93 46.05
CA ASP A 370 -0.24 8.67 46.72
C ASP A 370 -1.46 8.00 46.12
N ILE A 371 -1.28 6.82 45.53
CA ILE A 371 -2.31 5.99 44.92
C ILE A 371 -2.57 4.68 45.67
N SER A 372 -2.03 4.55 46.90
CA SER A 372 -2.11 3.31 47.69
C SER A 372 -3.55 2.87 47.96
N GLN A 373 -4.48 3.84 48.09
CA GLN A 373 -5.91 3.59 48.34
C GLN A 373 -6.74 3.25 47.08
N LEU A 374 -6.14 3.33 45.88
CA LEU A 374 -6.83 2.97 44.64
C LEU A 374 -6.82 1.45 44.44
N GLU A 375 -7.86 0.94 43.87
CA GLU A 375 -7.91 -0.48 43.48
C GLU A 375 -7.00 -0.72 42.23
N LYS A 376 -6.65 -2.00 42.01
CA LYS A 376 -5.88 -2.36 40.80
C LYS A 376 -6.62 -2.00 39.52
N GLY A 377 -5.93 -1.33 38.63
CA GLY A 377 -6.55 -0.91 37.37
C GLY A 377 -5.81 0.23 36.67
N VAL A 378 -6.41 0.70 35.57
CA VAL A 378 -5.94 1.82 34.78
C VAL A 378 -6.61 3.10 35.26
N TYR A 379 -5.82 4.16 35.42
CA TYR A 379 -6.29 5.49 35.79
C TYR A 379 -5.72 6.55 34.86
N ILE A 380 -6.44 7.64 34.71
CA ILE A 380 -6.04 8.82 33.94
C ILE A 380 -5.67 9.93 34.93
N LEU A 381 -4.46 10.40 34.85
CA LEU A 381 -3.96 11.56 35.58
C LEU A 381 -4.06 12.80 34.71
N GLN A 382 -4.74 13.82 35.21
CA GLN A 382 -4.74 15.15 34.65
C GLN A 382 -3.91 16.07 35.55
N LEU A 383 -2.86 16.69 34.99
CA LEU A 383 -1.88 17.49 35.72
C LEU A 383 -1.84 18.91 35.18
N SER A 384 -1.89 19.92 36.08
CA SER A 384 -1.87 21.33 35.67
C SER A 384 -1.04 22.17 36.64
N ASP A 385 -0.23 23.09 36.11
CA ASP A 385 0.46 24.13 36.88
C ASP A 385 -0.31 25.46 36.95
N GLY A 386 -1.54 25.46 36.40
CA GLY A 386 -2.42 26.63 36.29
C GLY A 386 -2.33 27.35 34.93
N ALA A 387 -1.26 27.16 34.18
CA ALA A 387 -1.09 27.70 32.83
C ALA A 387 -1.11 26.57 31.78
N LYS A 388 -0.56 25.41 32.14
CA LYS A 388 -0.41 24.24 31.28
C LYS A 388 -1.16 23.04 31.84
N LEU A 389 -1.61 22.15 30.95
CA LEU A 389 -2.33 20.92 31.28
C LEU A 389 -1.72 19.74 30.51
N THR A 390 -1.53 18.64 31.22
CA THR A 390 -1.12 17.35 30.59
C THR A 390 -1.98 16.23 31.12
N THR A 391 -2.18 15.18 30.31
CA THR A 391 -2.98 13.99 30.68
C THR A 391 -2.14 12.73 30.44
N GLU A 392 -1.96 11.94 31.50
CA GLU A 392 -1.14 10.74 31.48
C GLU A 392 -1.90 9.52 32.00
N ARG A 393 -1.53 8.34 31.52
CA ARG A 393 -2.11 7.07 31.96
C ARG A 393 -1.19 6.37 32.94
N ILE A 394 -1.73 5.96 34.08
CA ILE A 394 -1.01 5.10 35.05
C ILE A 394 -1.70 3.76 35.22
N LEU A 395 -0.90 2.74 35.55
CA LEU A 395 -1.34 1.39 35.91
C LEU A 395 -1.06 1.16 37.39
N LYS A 396 -2.13 0.92 38.16
CA LYS A 396 -2.08 0.51 39.57
C LYS A 396 -2.01 -1.02 39.69
N ASN A 397 -0.95 -1.54 40.27
CA ASN A 397 -0.72 -2.97 40.51
C ASN A 397 -1.46 -3.50 41.75
#